data_9d840e161c490de5b439718252491f4d
#
_entry.id   9d840e161c490de5b439718252491f4d
#
_cell.length_a   1.000
_cell.length_b   1.000
_cell.length_c   1.000
_cell.angle_alpha   90.00
_cell.angle_beta   90.00
_cell.angle_gamma   90.00
#
_symmetry.space_group_name_H-M   'P 1'
#
loop_
_entity.id
_entity.type
_entity.pdbx_description
1 polymer ?
#
loop_
_entity_poly.entity_id
_entity_poly.type
_entity_poly.pdbx_seq_one_letter_code
_entity_poly.pdbx_strand_id
1 'polypeptide(L)'
;MNRLTWTSVLLALCLVLFLPLDGNARKKNARGRHATGGPALVIEPDKMVMPAVQEKYVARVESLSGQESSHKQVNTKYREGIDVSHYQGTIDWDAVAGSSQISYAYLKATEGASLVDDTYKRNLQEARRVGLSVGSYHFYRPNIDWREQLKNLTTNVDADTQDLVPIIDIEHRGHVSESKFIKDLKDFVQAVEKHYGKKPLLYSYQNFYNRHLKDLFTDYHWMIAKYKSDQPVLEDGKQFIIWQYTSKGRIPGVKGNVDRSRLMGDFTLRQLVL
;
A
#
# COMPACT_ATOMS: atom_id res chain seq x y z
N MET A 1 29.36 31.14 33.18
CA MET A 1 27.97 30.93 33.66
C MET A 1 27.03 31.37 32.54
N ASN A 2 26.46 30.46 31.77
CA ASN A 2 25.26 30.68 31.00
C ASN A 2 24.73 29.30 30.55
N ARG A 3 23.51 29.02 30.94
CA ARG A 3 22.85 27.73 30.81
C ARG A 3 22.31 27.55 29.41
N LEU A 4 22.65 26.44 28.75
CA LEU A 4 21.96 25.99 27.53
C LEU A 4 20.59 25.42 27.93
N THR A 5 19.55 25.97 27.36
CA THR A 5 18.18 25.44 27.42
C THR A 5 17.99 24.44 26.28
N TRP A 6 17.69 23.23 26.62
CA TRP A 6 17.25 22.16 25.71
C TRP A 6 15.77 22.38 25.36
N THR A 7 15.45 22.67 24.13
CA THR A 7 14.09 22.64 23.63
C THR A 7 13.75 21.23 23.15
N SER A 8 12.80 20.63 23.84
CA SER A 8 12.26 19.31 23.64
C SER A 8 11.59 19.16 22.28
N VAL A 9 11.99 18.14 21.55
CA VAL A 9 11.25 17.62 20.39
C VAL A 9 10.12 16.75 20.95
N LEU A 10 8.89 17.20 20.83
CA LEU A 10 7.67 16.44 21.17
C LEU A 10 7.49 15.31 20.14
N LEU A 11 7.84 14.09 20.55
CA LEU A 11 7.36 12.86 19.94
C LEU A 11 5.91 12.65 20.39
N ALA A 12 4.97 12.69 19.48
CA ALA A 12 3.58 12.32 19.78
C ALA A 12 3.50 10.79 19.96
N LEU A 13 3.59 10.36 21.21
CA LEU A 13 3.36 8.97 21.62
C LEU A 13 1.84 8.80 21.82
N CYS A 14 1.15 8.12 20.91
CA CYS A 14 -0.20 7.64 21.15
C CYS A 14 -0.19 6.48 22.13
N LEU A 15 -0.49 6.76 23.39
CA LEU A 15 -0.75 5.76 24.43
C LEU A 15 -2.16 5.20 24.23
N VAL A 16 -2.28 3.95 23.79
CA VAL A 16 -3.55 3.23 23.80
C VAL A 16 -3.67 2.51 25.15
N LEU A 17 -4.59 2.96 25.97
CA LEU A 17 -4.99 2.32 27.24
C LEU A 17 -5.82 1.07 26.92
N PHE A 18 -5.31 -0.10 27.30
CA PHE A 18 -6.08 -1.34 27.36
C PHE A 18 -6.85 -1.39 28.68
N LEU A 19 -8.18 -1.48 28.59
CA LEU A 19 -9.05 -1.93 29.69
C LEU A 19 -9.43 -3.39 29.43
N PRO A 20 -9.37 -4.28 30.44
CA PRO A 20 -9.86 -5.64 30.29
C PRO A 20 -11.38 -5.70 30.47
N LEU A 21 -12.06 -6.36 29.54
CA LEU A 21 -13.47 -6.73 29.68
C LEU A 21 -13.56 -8.19 30.12
N ASP A 22 -13.86 -8.41 31.39
CA ASP A 22 -14.35 -9.67 31.91
C ASP A 22 -15.79 -9.88 31.46
N GLY A 23 -16.06 -11.02 30.85
CA GLY A 23 -17.41 -11.40 30.40
C GLY A 23 -17.67 -12.88 30.54
N ASN A 24 -18.07 -13.32 31.74
CA ASN A 24 -18.64 -14.63 32.01
C ASN A 24 -19.95 -14.84 31.22
N ALA A 25 -20.06 -15.89 30.44
CA ALA A 25 -21.33 -16.36 29.91
C ALA A 25 -21.47 -17.88 30.04
N ARG A 26 -22.48 -18.24 30.82
CA ARG A 26 -22.96 -19.55 31.24
C ARG A 26 -23.28 -20.51 30.08
N LYS A 27 -22.83 -21.76 30.27
CA LYS A 27 -23.33 -22.96 29.56
C LYS A 27 -24.84 -23.18 29.86
N LYS A 28 -25.65 -23.40 28.82
CA LYS A 28 -26.94 -24.10 28.92
C LYS A 28 -26.95 -25.30 27.98
N ASN A 29 -27.09 -26.46 28.60
CA ASN A 29 -27.39 -27.75 27.94
C ASN A 29 -28.82 -27.75 27.37
N ALA A 30 -29.00 -28.26 26.18
CA ALA A 30 -30.28 -28.76 25.70
C ALA A 30 -30.07 -30.07 24.94
N ARG A 31 -30.79 -31.07 25.47
CA ARG A 31 -30.86 -32.46 24.99
C ARG A 31 -31.67 -32.59 23.70
N GLY A 32 -31.31 -33.60 22.96
CA GLY A 32 -31.73 -34.10 21.68
C GLY A 32 -33.19 -34.25 21.37
N ARG A 33 -33.44 -34.41 20.06
CA ARG A 33 -34.49 -35.25 19.51
C ARG A 33 -34.05 -35.80 18.16
N HIS A 34 -34.17 -37.14 18.04
CA HIS A 34 -34.08 -37.89 16.78
C HIS A 34 -35.19 -37.47 15.83
N ALA A 35 -34.87 -37.30 14.54
CA ALA A 35 -35.85 -37.36 13.46
C ALA A 35 -35.28 -38.22 12.34
N THR A 36 -36.13 -39.14 11.96
CA THR A 36 -36.00 -40.27 11.04
C THR A 36 -35.80 -39.85 9.59
N GLY A 37 -35.04 -40.68 8.86
CA GLY A 37 -34.66 -40.50 7.47
C GLY A 37 -35.84 -40.56 6.47
N GLY A 38 -35.72 -39.72 5.46
CA GLY A 38 -36.47 -39.84 4.21
C GLY A 38 -35.47 -40.12 3.06
N PRO A 39 -35.89 -40.72 1.95
CA PRO A 39 -34.97 -41.28 0.94
C PRO A 39 -34.26 -40.19 0.17
N ALA A 40 -32.95 -40.44 -0.08
CA ALA A 40 -32.09 -39.61 -0.90
C ALA A 40 -32.57 -39.60 -2.36
N LEU A 41 -32.86 -38.41 -2.87
CA LEU A 41 -33.07 -38.17 -4.30
C LEU A 41 -31.71 -38.26 -5.00
N VAL A 42 -31.52 -39.34 -5.77
CA VAL A 42 -30.38 -39.47 -6.71
C VAL A 42 -30.75 -38.58 -7.91
N ILE A 43 -30.07 -37.47 -8.06
CA ILE A 43 -30.15 -36.64 -9.27
C ILE A 43 -29.07 -37.12 -10.22
N GLU A 44 -29.47 -37.72 -11.33
CA GLU A 44 -28.55 -38.07 -12.43
C GLU A 44 -28.01 -36.79 -13.08
N PRO A 45 -26.67 -36.73 -13.41
CA PRO A 45 -26.04 -35.50 -13.89
C PRO A 45 -26.12 -35.23 -15.40
N ASP A 46 -27.10 -35.77 -16.09
CA ASP A 46 -27.08 -35.75 -17.57
C ASP A 46 -28.35 -35.22 -18.22
N LYS A 47 -28.79 -34.01 -17.86
CA LYS A 47 -29.75 -33.24 -18.71
C LYS A 47 -29.91 -31.81 -18.16
N MET A 48 -28.89 -30.94 -18.32
CA MET A 48 -29.08 -29.49 -18.34
C MET A 48 -28.02 -28.84 -19.21
N VAL A 49 -28.14 -29.02 -20.52
CA VAL A 49 -27.42 -28.18 -21.50
C VAL A 49 -28.36 -27.04 -21.85
N MET A 50 -28.02 -25.84 -21.40
CA MET A 50 -28.64 -24.59 -21.84
C MET A 50 -27.78 -23.99 -22.96
N PRO A 51 -28.08 -24.19 -24.24
CA PRO A 51 -27.22 -23.75 -25.37
C PRO A 51 -27.01 -22.22 -25.43
N ALA A 52 -27.99 -21.45 -24.97
CA ALA A 52 -27.94 -19.98 -25.07
C ALA A 52 -26.97 -19.30 -24.09
N VAL A 53 -26.54 -20.01 -23.03
CA VAL A 53 -25.57 -19.44 -22.05
C VAL A 53 -24.14 -19.68 -22.50
N GLN A 54 -23.90 -20.78 -23.19
CA GLN A 54 -22.56 -21.15 -23.66
C GLN A 54 -22.10 -20.30 -24.83
N GLU A 55 -22.98 -19.96 -25.78
CA GLU A 55 -22.64 -19.05 -26.89
C GLU A 55 -22.34 -17.61 -26.39
N LYS A 56 -23.07 -17.10 -25.41
CA LYS A 56 -22.77 -15.81 -24.79
C LYS A 56 -21.45 -15.81 -24.00
N TYR A 57 -21.07 -16.96 -23.43
CA TYR A 57 -19.80 -17.07 -22.69
C TYR A 57 -18.61 -17.13 -23.64
N VAL A 58 -18.71 -17.91 -24.73
CA VAL A 58 -17.67 -17.99 -25.76
C VAL A 58 -17.48 -16.66 -26.49
N ALA A 59 -18.56 -16.00 -26.88
CA ALA A 59 -18.49 -14.66 -27.52
C ALA A 59 -17.89 -13.61 -26.58
N ARG A 60 -18.11 -13.73 -25.26
CA ARG A 60 -17.52 -12.83 -24.27
C ARG A 60 -16.04 -13.14 -24.02
N VAL A 61 -15.62 -14.40 -24.09
CA VAL A 61 -14.22 -14.79 -23.97
C VAL A 61 -13.44 -14.40 -25.24
N GLU A 62 -14.02 -14.54 -26.42
CA GLU A 62 -13.39 -14.11 -27.67
C GLU A 62 -13.30 -12.58 -27.78
N SER A 63 -14.25 -11.80 -27.24
CA SER A 63 -14.15 -10.35 -27.15
C SER A 63 -13.12 -9.86 -26.15
N LEU A 64 -12.74 -10.71 -25.16
CA LEU A 64 -11.68 -10.41 -24.19
C LEU A 64 -10.29 -10.83 -24.68
N SER A 65 -10.19 -11.77 -25.62
CA SER A 65 -8.91 -12.20 -26.19
C SER A 65 -8.37 -11.28 -27.30
N GLY A 66 -9.16 -10.32 -27.76
CA GLY A 66 -8.77 -9.29 -28.72
C GLY A 66 -8.35 -7.95 -28.11
N GLN A 67 -8.36 -7.81 -26.77
CA GLN A 67 -7.76 -6.65 -26.14
C GLN A 67 -6.24 -6.88 -26.03
N GLU A 68 -5.50 -6.29 -26.96
CA GLU A 68 -4.08 -5.96 -26.75
C GLU A 68 -3.94 -5.42 -25.34
N SER A 69 -2.94 -5.91 -24.62
CA SER A 69 -2.58 -5.40 -23.30
C SER A 69 -2.45 -3.89 -23.40
N SER A 70 -3.50 -3.16 -23.06
CA SER A 70 -3.43 -1.71 -22.99
C SER A 70 -2.41 -1.40 -21.91
N HIS A 71 -1.19 -1.05 -22.32
CA HIS A 71 -0.19 -0.54 -21.38
C HIS A 71 -0.83 0.61 -20.61
N LYS A 72 -0.96 0.45 -19.30
CA LYS A 72 -1.48 1.50 -18.44
C LYS A 72 -0.69 2.77 -18.72
N GLN A 73 -1.37 3.81 -19.20
CA GLN A 73 -0.74 5.09 -19.46
C GLN A 73 -0.55 5.82 -18.14
N VAL A 74 0.70 6.15 -17.81
CA VAL A 74 1.01 6.95 -16.63
C VAL A 74 1.19 8.41 -17.01
N ASN A 75 0.77 9.29 -16.11
CA ASN A 75 0.95 10.72 -16.24
C ASN A 75 2.43 11.07 -16.06
N THR A 76 3.07 11.54 -17.12
CA THR A 76 4.50 11.92 -17.11
C THR A 76 4.73 13.42 -17.26
N LYS A 77 3.68 14.22 -17.10
CA LYS A 77 3.72 15.68 -17.32
C LYS A 77 4.72 16.36 -16.36
N TYR A 78 4.75 15.93 -15.12
CA TYR A 78 5.64 16.46 -14.10
C TYR A 78 6.44 15.34 -13.44
N ARG A 79 7.49 15.73 -12.71
CA ARG A 79 8.35 14.77 -11.97
C ARG A 79 8.02 14.69 -10.49
N GLU A 80 7.08 15.48 -10.03
CA GLU A 80 6.68 15.61 -8.63
C GLU A 80 5.43 14.78 -8.32
N GLY A 81 5.34 14.33 -7.07
CA GLY A 81 4.19 13.63 -6.52
C GLY A 81 3.99 13.95 -5.04
N ILE A 82 2.95 13.35 -4.49
CA ILE A 82 2.58 13.46 -3.07
C ILE A 82 2.27 12.10 -2.48
N ASP A 83 2.37 12.04 -1.14
CA ASP A 83 1.91 10.90 -0.36
C ASP A 83 0.86 11.39 0.63
N VAL A 84 -0.27 10.71 0.70
CA VAL A 84 -1.40 11.11 1.53
C VAL A 84 -2.04 9.95 2.27
N SER A 85 -2.69 10.26 3.38
CA SER A 85 -3.48 9.35 4.20
C SER A 85 -4.67 10.10 4.82
N HIS A 86 -5.37 9.48 5.76
CA HIS A 86 -6.41 10.14 6.54
C HIS A 86 -5.95 11.43 7.25
N TYR A 87 -4.64 11.58 7.50
CA TYR A 87 -4.07 12.79 8.13
C TYR A 87 -4.28 14.07 7.31
N GLN A 88 -4.44 13.98 6.00
CA GLN A 88 -4.75 15.11 5.14
C GLN A 88 -6.24 15.43 5.09
N GLY A 89 -7.09 14.61 5.71
CA GLY A 89 -8.53 14.77 5.77
C GLY A 89 -9.19 14.75 4.40
N THR A 90 -10.12 15.68 4.18
CA THR A 90 -10.77 15.82 2.86
C THR A 90 -9.88 16.61 1.92
N ILE A 91 -9.52 16.02 0.79
CA ILE A 91 -8.69 16.61 -0.26
C ILE A 91 -9.59 17.06 -1.41
N ASP A 92 -9.35 18.26 -1.89
CA ASP A 92 -9.90 18.77 -3.16
C ASP A 92 -8.94 18.39 -4.29
N TRP A 93 -9.21 17.25 -4.92
CA TRP A 93 -8.35 16.70 -5.97
C TRP A 93 -8.35 17.52 -7.26
N ASP A 94 -9.42 18.27 -7.56
CA ASP A 94 -9.45 19.19 -8.71
C ASP A 94 -8.47 20.34 -8.51
N ALA A 95 -8.41 20.91 -7.31
CA ALA A 95 -7.43 21.93 -6.97
C ALA A 95 -5.99 21.36 -6.95
N VAL A 96 -5.81 20.13 -6.47
CA VAL A 96 -4.51 19.42 -6.51
C VAL A 96 -4.03 19.28 -7.95
N ALA A 97 -4.82 18.73 -8.85
CA ALA A 97 -4.43 18.50 -10.24
C ALA A 97 -4.25 19.80 -11.04
N GLY A 98 -5.10 20.81 -10.75
CA GLY A 98 -5.10 22.08 -11.49
C GLY A 98 -3.90 22.98 -11.21
N SER A 99 -3.27 22.89 -10.05
CA SER A 99 -2.30 23.89 -9.60
C SER A 99 -1.00 23.37 -9.00
N SER A 100 -0.85 22.05 -8.76
CA SER A 100 0.27 21.53 -7.96
C SER A 100 1.46 21.04 -8.76
N GLN A 101 1.38 20.98 -10.08
CA GLN A 101 2.44 20.45 -10.96
C GLN A 101 2.94 19.06 -10.53
N ILE A 102 2.03 18.18 -10.13
CA ILE A 102 2.30 16.80 -9.77
C ILE A 102 1.73 15.84 -10.83
N SER A 103 2.32 14.66 -10.95
CA SER A 103 1.88 13.61 -11.87
C SER A 103 1.42 12.36 -11.17
N TYR A 104 1.79 12.16 -9.91
CA TYR A 104 1.45 10.95 -9.18
C TYR A 104 1.09 11.21 -7.72
N ALA A 105 0.33 10.28 -7.17
CA ALA A 105 0.02 10.23 -5.75
C ALA A 105 0.13 8.80 -5.23
N TYR A 106 0.75 8.64 -4.06
CA TYR A 106 0.69 7.40 -3.29
C TYR A 106 -0.26 7.57 -2.12
N LEU A 107 -1.18 6.62 -1.96
CA LEU A 107 -2.26 6.69 -0.98
C LEU A 107 -2.05 5.62 0.08
N LYS A 108 -2.14 5.99 1.37
CA LYS A 108 -2.19 4.97 2.42
C LYS A 108 -3.39 4.07 2.19
N ALA A 109 -3.14 2.78 2.02
CA ALA A 109 -4.20 1.79 1.92
C ALA A 109 -4.34 1.03 3.22
N THR A 110 -3.22 0.48 3.71
CA THR A 110 -3.24 -0.44 4.85
C THR A 110 -2.01 -0.27 5.74
N GLU A 111 -2.13 -0.77 6.98
CA GLU A 111 -1.04 -0.85 7.93
C GLU A 111 -1.17 -2.12 8.78
N GLY A 112 -0.09 -2.87 8.97
CA GLY A 112 -0.10 -4.09 9.76
C GLY A 112 -1.18 -5.07 9.31
N ALA A 113 -1.72 -5.86 10.23
CA ALA A 113 -2.66 -6.93 9.90
C ALA A 113 -4.09 -6.49 9.62
N SER A 114 -4.53 -5.29 10.08
CA SER A 114 -5.96 -4.99 10.09
C SER A 114 -6.35 -3.53 9.84
N LEU A 115 -5.40 -2.58 9.96
CA LEU A 115 -5.74 -1.19 9.72
C LEU A 115 -5.91 -0.95 8.22
N VAL A 116 -7.02 -0.37 7.84
CA VAL A 116 -7.32 0.15 6.50
C VAL A 116 -7.57 1.64 6.65
N ASP A 117 -6.93 2.45 5.83
CA ASP A 117 -7.12 3.91 5.84
C ASP A 117 -8.54 4.23 5.38
N ASP A 118 -9.30 4.95 6.20
CA ASP A 118 -10.72 5.24 5.97
C ASP A 118 -10.95 6.19 4.78
N THR A 119 -9.93 6.94 4.37
CA THR A 119 -9.98 7.83 3.21
C THR A 119 -9.52 7.16 1.91
N TYR A 120 -8.93 5.96 1.98
CA TYR A 120 -8.25 5.31 0.85
C TYR A 120 -9.12 5.21 -0.40
N LYS A 121 -10.29 4.58 -0.28
CA LYS A 121 -11.16 4.32 -1.45
C LYS A 121 -11.60 5.61 -2.14
N ARG A 122 -11.96 6.64 -1.36
CA ARG A 122 -12.34 7.94 -1.89
C ARG A 122 -11.15 8.61 -2.59
N ASN A 123 -10.00 8.65 -1.94
CA ASN A 123 -8.81 9.27 -2.51
C ASN A 123 -8.34 8.55 -3.78
N LEU A 124 -8.42 7.21 -3.83
CA LEU A 124 -8.10 6.42 -5.02
C LEU A 124 -9.00 6.80 -6.20
N GLN A 125 -10.31 6.84 -5.98
CA GLN A 125 -11.27 7.21 -7.03
C GLN A 125 -11.05 8.63 -7.53
N GLU A 126 -10.91 9.59 -6.62
CA GLU A 126 -10.81 11.00 -6.96
C GLU A 126 -9.47 11.38 -7.59
N ALA A 127 -8.34 10.87 -7.07
CA ALA A 127 -7.03 11.13 -7.65
C ALA A 127 -6.92 10.59 -9.09
N ARG A 128 -7.49 9.40 -9.36
CA ARG A 128 -7.55 8.85 -10.71
C ARG A 128 -8.50 9.64 -11.61
N ARG A 129 -9.64 10.08 -11.09
CA ARG A 129 -10.61 10.92 -11.85
C ARG A 129 -9.95 12.17 -12.42
N VAL A 130 -9.05 12.80 -11.67
CA VAL A 130 -8.35 14.02 -12.13
C VAL A 130 -7.08 13.72 -12.95
N GLY A 131 -6.80 12.45 -13.28
CA GLY A 131 -5.72 12.06 -14.19
C GLY A 131 -4.33 11.96 -13.55
N LEU A 132 -4.25 11.83 -12.22
CA LEU A 132 -2.99 11.47 -11.55
C LEU A 132 -2.74 9.97 -11.70
N SER A 133 -1.46 9.58 -11.83
CA SER A 133 -1.07 8.18 -11.71
C SER A 133 -1.06 7.78 -10.23
N VAL A 134 -1.81 6.76 -9.87
CA VAL A 134 -2.02 6.41 -8.47
C VAL A 134 -1.41 5.05 -8.13
N GLY A 135 -0.68 5.02 -7.02
CA GLY A 135 -0.28 3.80 -6.31
C GLY A 135 -0.75 3.84 -4.86
N SER A 136 -0.66 2.70 -4.22
CA SER A 136 -1.03 2.55 -2.81
C SER A 136 0.17 2.20 -1.96
N TYR A 137 0.16 2.52 -0.66
CA TYR A 137 1.20 2.05 0.24
C TYR A 137 0.65 1.27 1.42
N HIS A 138 1.46 0.30 1.85
CA HIS A 138 1.28 -0.49 3.06
C HIS A 138 2.36 -0.15 4.07
N PHE A 139 1.97 0.29 5.26
CA PHE A 139 2.90 0.54 6.35
C PHE A 139 3.23 -0.79 7.05
N TYR A 140 4.47 -1.24 6.90
CA TYR A 140 4.93 -2.52 7.41
C TYR A 140 5.20 -2.47 8.93
N ARG A 141 4.63 -3.42 9.67
CA ARG A 141 4.79 -3.56 11.12
C ARG A 141 5.60 -4.82 11.48
N PRO A 142 6.90 -4.69 11.81
CA PRO A 142 7.79 -5.84 12.01
C PRO A 142 7.39 -6.80 13.14
N ASN A 143 6.61 -6.33 14.12
CA ASN A 143 6.13 -7.15 15.24
C ASN A 143 4.88 -7.99 14.90
N ILE A 144 4.33 -7.82 13.69
CA ILE A 144 3.11 -8.49 13.21
C ILE A 144 3.49 -9.53 12.17
N ASP A 145 2.82 -10.68 12.17
CA ASP A 145 3.05 -11.72 11.15
C ASP A 145 2.87 -11.13 9.74
N TRP A 146 3.85 -11.34 8.90
CA TRP A 146 3.86 -10.78 7.55
C TRP A 146 2.75 -11.35 6.66
N ARG A 147 2.25 -12.57 6.93
CA ARG A 147 1.16 -13.18 6.15
C ARG A 147 -0.16 -12.49 6.39
N GLU A 148 -0.40 -12.06 7.64
CA GLU A 148 -1.58 -11.26 7.99
C GLU A 148 -1.51 -9.87 7.34
N GLN A 149 -0.32 -9.28 7.29
CA GLN A 149 -0.10 -8.01 6.59
C GLN A 149 -0.30 -8.15 5.08
N LEU A 150 0.21 -9.23 4.47
CA LEU A 150 -0.05 -9.54 3.06
C LEU A 150 -1.54 -9.65 2.79
N LYS A 151 -2.26 -10.42 3.61
CA LYS A 151 -3.71 -10.56 3.50
C LYS A 151 -4.43 -9.21 3.59
N ASN A 152 -4.05 -8.36 4.55
CA ASN A 152 -4.62 -7.02 4.68
C ASN A 152 -4.38 -6.18 3.41
N LEU A 153 -3.15 -6.14 2.91
CA LEU A 153 -2.80 -5.42 1.69
C LEU A 153 -3.59 -5.95 0.48
N THR A 154 -3.52 -7.25 0.21
CA THR A 154 -4.09 -7.83 -1.02
C THR A 154 -5.61 -7.89 -1.04
N THR A 155 -6.25 -7.86 0.14
CA THR A 155 -7.72 -7.75 0.23
C THR A 155 -8.23 -6.34 -0.09
N ASN A 156 -7.42 -5.31 0.17
CA ASN A 156 -7.85 -3.92 0.06
C ASN A 156 -7.30 -3.18 -1.16
N VAL A 157 -6.22 -3.68 -1.77
CA VAL A 157 -5.55 -3.06 -2.92
C VAL A 157 -5.66 -3.99 -4.12
N ASP A 158 -6.61 -3.70 -4.99
CA ASP A 158 -6.82 -4.42 -6.23
C ASP A 158 -5.87 -3.88 -7.32
N ALA A 159 -5.11 -4.77 -7.97
CA ALA A 159 -4.17 -4.45 -9.03
C ALA A 159 -4.79 -3.68 -10.21
N ASP A 160 -6.04 -3.99 -10.56
CA ASP A 160 -6.74 -3.35 -11.69
C ASP A 160 -7.08 -1.88 -11.41
N THR A 161 -7.10 -1.50 -10.14
CA THR A 161 -7.38 -0.12 -9.72
C THR A 161 -6.12 0.73 -9.54
N GLN A 162 -4.93 0.12 -9.63
CA GLN A 162 -3.65 0.80 -9.48
C GLN A 162 -3.03 1.13 -10.83
N ASP A 163 -2.35 2.28 -10.93
CA ASP A 163 -1.52 2.62 -12.08
C ASP A 163 -0.05 2.29 -11.79
N LEU A 164 0.35 2.40 -10.53
CA LEU A 164 1.71 2.19 -10.04
C LEU A 164 1.79 1.00 -9.08
N VAL A 165 2.97 0.35 -9.05
CA VAL A 165 3.26 -0.73 -8.08
C VAL A 165 3.05 -0.25 -6.64
N PRO A 166 2.61 -1.13 -5.72
CA PRO A 166 2.44 -0.74 -4.33
C PRO A 166 3.79 -0.36 -3.70
N ILE A 167 3.76 0.58 -2.75
CA ILE A 167 4.90 0.84 -1.85
C ILE A 167 4.78 -0.04 -0.62
N ILE A 168 5.91 -0.63 -0.23
CA ILE A 168 6.12 -1.18 1.10
C ILE A 168 6.92 -0.17 1.91
N ASP A 169 6.27 0.40 2.92
CA ASP A 169 6.80 1.46 3.77
C ASP A 169 7.50 0.85 5.00
N ILE A 170 8.84 1.00 5.07
CA ILE A 170 9.72 0.31 6.02
C ILE A 170 10.50 1.35 6.82
N GLU A 171 10.00 1.73 8.00
CA GLU A 171 10.54 2.83 8.79
C GLU A 171 11.21 2.43 10.10
N HIS A 172 10.89 1.26 10.63
CA HIS A 172 11.42 0.79 11.90
C HIS A 172 11.51 -0.73 11.96
N ARG A 173 12.40 -1.23 12.82
CA ARG A 173 12.58 -2.67 13.07
C ARG A 173 11.65 -3.22 14.16
N GLY A 174 11.00 -2.34 14.89
CA GLY A 174 10.25 -2.74 16.08
C GLY A 174 11.17 -3.35 17.17
N HIS A 175 10.65 -4.35 17.86
CA HIS A 175 11.37 -5.05 18.94
C HIS A 175 11.89 -6.44 18.54
N VAL A 176 11.77 -6.81 17.24
CA VAL A 176 12.26 -8.11 16.77
C VAL A 176 13.78 -8.09 16.56
N SER A 177 14.41 -9.27 16.55
CA SER A 177 15.83 -9.37 16.21
C SER A 177 16.08 -8.95 14.76
N GLU A 178 17.30 -8.50 14.46
CA GLU A 178 17.69 -8.11 13.10
C GLU A 178 17.47 -9.25 12.09
N SER A 179 17.88 -10.46 12.45
CA SER A 179 17.73 -11.64 11.58
C SER A 179 16.26 -11.97 11.28
N LYS A 180 15.39 -11.87 12.30
CA LYS A 180 13.94 -12.07 12.12
C LYS A 180 13.35 -10.96 11.24
N PHE A 181 13.70 -9.70 11.49
CA PHE A 181 13.25 -8.57 10.70
C PHE A 181 13.59 -8.75 9.21
N ILE A 182 14.87 -9.03 8.92
CA ILE A 182 15.33 -9.21 7.53
C ILE A 182 14.62 -10.39 6.86
N LYS A 183 14.49 -11.52 7.58
CA LYS A 183 13.83 -12.71 7.03
C LYS A 183 12.36 -12.42 6.71
N ASP A 184 11.60 -11.93 7.66
CA ASP A 184 10.16 -11.69 7.51
C ASP A 184 9.88 -10.62 6.46
N LEU A 185 10.71 -9.57 6.40
CA LEU A 185 10.59 -8.52 5.39
C LEU A 185 10.87 -9.08 3.98
N LYS A 186 11.89 -9.94 3.81
CA LYS A 186 12.16 -10.59 2.53
C LYS A 186 10.99 -11.47 2.08
N ASP A 187 10.47 -12.30 2.99
CA ASP A 187 9.33 -13.17 2.72
C ASP A 187 8.09 -12.34 2.31
N PHE A 188 7.83 -11.23 3.01
CA PHE A 188 6.73 -10.32 2.71
C PHE A 188 6.86 -9.65 1.34
N VAL A 189 8.01 -9.04 1.06
CA VAL A 189 8.27 -8.36 -0.22
C VAL A 189 8.15 -9.31 -1.40
N GLN A 190 8.71 -10.53 -1.28
CA GLN A 190 8.59 -11.56 -2.32
C GLN A 190 7.13 -12.02 -2.51
N ALA A 191 6.37 -12.14 -1.44
CA ALA A 191 4.96 -12.50 -1.51
C ALA A 191 4.11 -11.41 -2.17
N VAL A 192 4.42 -10.13 -1.91
CA VAL A 192 3.81 -8.97 -2.59
C VAL A 192 4.16 -8.99 -4.08
N GLU A 193 5.44 -9.18 -4.43
CA GLU A 193 5.87 -9.30 -5.84
C GLU A 193 5.13 -10.44 -6.55
N LYS A 194 5.03 -11.60 -5.92
CA LYS A 194 4.31 -12.75 -6.47
C LYS A 194 2.83 -12.45 -6.70
N HIS A 195 2.19 -11.74 -5.78
CA HIS A 195 0.76 -11.42 -5.87
C HIS A 195 0.46 -10.44 -7.00
N TYR A 196 1.23 -9.37 -7.11
CA TYR A 196 1.01 -8.32 -8.11
C TYR A 196 1.72 -8.60 -9.45
N GLY A 197 2.58 -9.62 -9.53
CA GLY A 197 3.35 -9.94 -10.74
C GLY A 197 4.44 -8.90 -11.07
N LYS A 198 4.69 -7.95 -10.17
CA LYS A 198 5.65 -6.86 -10.29
C LYS A 198 6.35 -6.60 -8.96
N LYS A 199 7.61 -6.17 -9.02
CA LYS A 199 8.36 -5.77 -7.83
C LYS A 199 7.72 -4.52 -7.21
N PRO A 200 7.38 -4.53 -5.91
CA PRO A 200 6.92 -3.34 -5.24
C PRO A 200 8.03 -2.28 -5.18
N LEU A 201 7.64 -1.01 -5.04
CA LEU A 201 8.54 0.06 -4.67
C LEU A 201 8.79 -0.03 -3.15
N LEU A 202 10.03 0.03 -2.72
CA LEU A 202 10.37 0.01 -1.30
C LEU A 202 10.62 1.43 -0.82
N TYR A 203 10.10 1.78 0.36
CA TYR A 203 10.29 3.09 0.96
C TYR A 203 11.01 2.98 2.30
N SER A 204 11.91 3.91 2.55
CA SER A 204 12.53 4.08 3.86
C SER A 204 13.15 5.48 4.02
N TYR A 205 13.44 5.86 5.26
CA TYR A 205 14.33 6.98 5.54
C TYR A 205 15.79 6.63 5.25
N GLN A 206 16.58 7.58 4.74
CA GLN A 206 18.02 7.38 4.46
C GLN A 206 18.76 6.73 5.62
N ASN A 207 18.58 7.21 6.85
CA ASN A 207 19.31 6.68 8.01
C ASN A 207 18.90 5.26 8.37
N PHE A 208 17.62 4.91 8.22
CA PHE A 208 17.14 3.54 8.47
C PHE A 208 17.61 2.60 7.36
N TYR A 209 17.56 3.05 6.11
CA TYR A 209 18.11 2.31 4.97
C TYR A 209 19.59 1.97 5.19
N ASN A 210 20.44 2.97 5.43
CA ASN A 210 21.88 2.79 5.60
C ASN A 210 22.24 1.86 6.77
N ARG A 211 21.40 1.85 7.83
CA ARG A 211 21.65 1.04 9.02
C ARG A 211 21.19 -0.42 8.89
N HIS A 212 20.04 -0.65 8.23
CA HIS A 212 19.34 -1.93 8.30
C HIS A 212 19.01 -2.56 6.94
N LEU A 213 19.00 -1.78 5.85
CA LEU A 213 18.46 -2.23 4.58
C LEU A 213 19.48 -2.18 3.43
N LYS A 214 20.62 -1.55 3.62
CA LYS A 214 21.68 -1.51 2.60
C LYS A 214 22.11 -2.93 2.22
N ASP A 215 22.47 -3.12 0.96
CA ASP A 215 22.82 -4.41 0.37
C ASP A 215 21.67 -5.43 0.34
N LEU A 216 20.47 -5.05 0.82
CA LEU A 216 19.26 -5.85 0.68
C LEU A 216 18.43 -5.32 -0.50
N PHE A 217 17.70 -6.23 -1.16
CA PHE A 217 16.77 -5.88 -2.26
C PHE A 217 17.48 -5.08 -3.37
N THR A 218 18.66 -5.54 -3.79
CA THR A 218 19.54 -4.86 -4.74
C THR A 218 18.92 -4.66 -6.12
N ASP A 219 17.92 -5.42 -6.47
CA ASP A 219 17.18 -5.40 -7.74
C ASP A 219 15.78 -4.77 -7.65
N TYR A 220 15.48 -4.10 -6.50
CA TYR A 220 14.24 -3.33 -6.31
C TYR A 220 14.51 -1.83 -6.43
N HIS A 221 13.49 -1.08 -6.83
CA HIS A 221 13.50 0.37 -6.76
C HIS A 221 13.19 0.86 -5.34
N TRP A 222 13.80 1.99 -4.99
CA TRP A 222 13.62 2.62 -3.70
C TRP A 222 13.09 4.03 -3.83
N MET A 223 12.18 4.39 -2.94
CA MET A 223 11.84 5.76 -2.58
C MET A 223 12.50 6.06 -1.24
N ILE A 224 13.34 7.10 -1.21
CA ILE A 224 14.11 7.44 -0.01
C ILE A 224 13.68 8.80 0.53
N ALA A 225 13.34 8.83 1.82
CA ALA A 225 13.01 10.07 2.52
C ALA A 225 14.27 10.69 3.17
N LYS A 226 14.40 11.99 2.95
CA LYS A 226 15.36 12.86 3.64
C LYS A 226 14.86 14.30 3.58
N TYR A 227 14.48 14.86 4.70
CA TYR A 227 13.89 16.19 4.80
C TYR A 227 14.96 17.27 5.04
N LYS A 228 15.92 17.35 4.10
CA LYS A 228 17.01 18.34 4.07
C LYS A 228 17.15 18.87 2.65
N SER A 229 17.95 19.92 2.48
CA SER A 229 18.20 20.56 1.17
C SER A 229 19.05 19.71 0.23
N ASP A 230 19.93 18.87 0.79
CA ASP A 230 20.80 17.97 0.05
C ASP A 230 20.16 16.60 -0.17
N GLN A 231 20.44 16.01 -1.33
CA GLN A 231 19.90 14.71 -1.72
C GLN A 231 20.33 13.59 -0.76
N PRO A 232 19.51 12.52 -0.64
CA PRO A 232 19.94 11.31 0.05
C PRO A 232 21.23 10.72 -0.53
N VAL A 233 22.06 10.20 0.36
CA VAL A 233 23.25 9.42 0.01
C VAL A 233 23.11 8.03 0.62
N LEU A 234 23.08 7.02 -0.22
CA LEU A 234 23.03 5.62 0.20
C LEU A 234 24.46 5.08 0.27
N GLU A 235 24.83 4.47 1.40
CA GLU A 235 26.21 4.03 1.68
C GLU A 235 26.69 2.90 0.76
N ASP A 236 25.76 2.13 0.17
CA ASP A 236 26.04 1.09 -0.83
C ASP A 236 26.11 1.63 -2.27
N GLY A 237 25.96 2.97 -2.44
CA GLY A 237 25.99 3.62 -3.75
C GLY A 237 24.77 3.34 -4.63
N LYS A 238 23.72 2.69 -4.09
CA LYS A 238 22.50 2.36 -4.85
C LYS A 238 21.78 3.63 -5.29
N GLN A 239 21.36 3.64 -6.55
CA GLN A 239 20.46 4.67 -7.07
C GLN A 239 19.03 4.40 -6.58
N PHE A 240 18.29 5.47 -6.27
CA PHE A 240 16.88 5.41 -5.90
C PHE A 240 16.03 6.22 -6.88
N ILE A 241 14.82 5.74 -7.12
CA ILE A 241 13.95 6.30 -8.17
C ILE A 241 13.18 7.53 -7.71
N ILE A 242 12.81 7.62 -6.43
CA ILE A 242 12.05 8.73 -5.85
C ILE A 242 12.74 9.24 -4.59
N TRP A 243 12.81 10.57 -4.47
CA TRP A 243 13.21 11.25 -3.24
C TRP A 243 12.01 11.96 -2.61
N GLN A 244 11.60 11.54 -1.41
CA GLN A 244 10.65 12.29 -0.59
C GLN A 244 11.44 13.35 0.18
N TYR A 245 11.31 14.60 -0.25
CA TYR A 245 12.22 15.68 0.18
C TYR A 245 11.65 16.57 1.28
N THR A 246 10.33 16.49 1.56
CA THR A 246 9.69 17.24 2.64
C THR A 246 8.41 16.60 3.11
N SER A 247 8.16 16.68 4.41
CA SER A 247 6.87 16.36 5.05
C SER A 247 6.05 17.61 5.40
N LYS A 248 6.51 18.79 4.95
CA LYS A 248 5.88 20.09 5.25
C LYS A 248 5.48 20.83 3.98
N GLY A 249 5.25 20.11 2.89
CA GLY A 249 4.77 20.67 1.64
C GLY A 249 3.40 21.33 1.82
N ARG A 250 3.14 22.33 1.00
CA ARG A 250 1.83 22.97 0.88
C ARG A 250 1.42 22.94 -0.56
N ILE A 251 0.25 22.42 -0.83
CA ILE A 251 -0.33 22.41 -2.17
C ILE A 251 -1.81 22.83 -2.10
N PRO A 252 -2.34 23.50 -3.12
CA PRO A 252 -3.77 23.74 -3.24
C PRO A 252 -4.55 22.43 -3.15
N GLY A 253 -5.70 22.46 -2.49
CA GLY A 253 -6.56 21.29 -2.32
C GLY A 253 -6.26 20.44 -1.08
N VAL A 254 -5.09 20.57 -0.45
CA VAL A 254 -4.74 19.86 0.79
C VAL A 254 -4.68 20.84 1.97
N LYS A 255 -5.44 20.52 3.02
CA LYS A 255 -5.38 21.28 4.27
C LYS A 255 -4.19 20.79 5.11
N GLY A 256 -3.26 21.72 5.40
CA GLY A 256 -2.11 21.37 6.24
C GLY A 256 -0.89 20.93 5.45
N ASN A 257 -0.06 20.12 6.07
CA ASN A 257 1.17 19.61 5.48
C ASN A 257 0.90 18.37 4.64
N VAL A 258 1.69 18.23 3.58
CA VAL A 258 1.69 17.03 2.73
C VAL A 258 3.12 16.64 2.39
N ASP A 259 3.38 15.35 2.34
CA ASP A 259 4.64 14.81 1.88
C ASP A 259 4.78 15.04 0.37
N ARG A 260 5.93 15.59 -0.03
CA ARG A 260 6.25 15.79 -1.45
C ARG A 260 7.49 15.01 -1.84
N SER A 261 7.40 14.45 -3.02
CA SER A 261 8.45 13.62 -3.58
C SER A 261 8.71 13.95 -5.05
N ARG A 262 9.89 13.57 -5.56
CA ARG A 262 10.25 13.75 -6.97
C ARG A 262 11.02 12.56 -7.52
N LEU A 263 10.84 12.32 -8.81
CA LEU A 263 11.65 11.37 -9.57
C LEU A 263 13.11 11.87 -9.70
N MET A 264 14.06 10.96 -9.56
CA MET A 264 15.49 11.22 -9.57
C MET A 264 16.13 10.87 -10.92
N GLY A 265 17.26 11.53 -11.25
CA GLY A 265 18.02 11.25 -12.48
C GLY A 265 17.13 11.08 -13.72
N ASP A 266 17.37 10.03 -14.49
CA ASP A 266 16.62 9.72 -15.70
C ASP A 266 15.43 8.77 -15.46
N PHE A 267 15.11 8.46 -14.21
CA PHE A 267 13.96 7.64 -13.87
C PHE A 267 12.63 8.33 -14.22
N THR A 268 11.67 7.52 -14.62
CA THR A 268 10.31 7.93 -14.95
C THR A 268 9.30 7.02 -14.26
N LEU A 269 8.04 7.41 -14.20
CA LEU A 269 6.98 6.55 -13.66
C LEU A 269 6.78 5.25 -14.44
N ARG A 270 7.29 5.15 -15.67
CA ARG A 270 7.17 3.93 -16.48
C ARG A 270 7.83 2.71 -15.84
N GLN A 271 8.91 2.91 -15.04
CA GLN A 271 9.54 1.83 -14.29
C GLN A 271 8.68 1.32 -13.12
N LEU A 272 7.66 2.08 -12.72
CA LEU A 272 6.77 1.78 -11.60
C LEU A 272 5.36 1.37 -12.03
N VAL A 273 5.11 1.19 -13.32
CA VAL A 273 3.78 0.76 -13.82
C VAL A 273 3.46 -0.65 -13.33
N LEU A 274 2.26 -0.82 -12.74
CA LEU A 274 1.75 -2.10 -12.27
C LEU A 274 1.04 -2.87 -13.39
#